data_435dac2425871e70dee9d4250e11aa7f
#
_entry.id   435dac2425871e70dee9d4250e11aa7f
#
_cell.length_a   1.000
_cell.length_b   1.000
_cell.length_c   1.000
_cell.angle_alpha   90.00
_cell.angle_beta   90.00
_cell.angle_gamma   90.00
#
_symmetry.space_group_name_H-M   'P 1'
#
loop_
_entity.id
_entity.type
_entity.pdbx_description
1 polymer ?
#
loop_
_entity_poly.entity_id
_entity_poly.type
_entity_poly.pdbx_seq_one_letter_code
_entity_poly.pdbx_strand_id
1 'polypeptide(L)'
;PRAAAAALLVPGTTCHDFAVERCETVPELDSDAYVLRHIASGARLLYLACDDENKAFAIGFKTPPADSTGVFHILEHSVLCGSDKFPVKEPFVDLIKSSMQTFLNAMTYPDKTIYPVATTNEQDLYNLMDVYLDAVFNPAIYTKPTIFEQEGWHYELDLPEGAEGEGDGSSASLREGTLRYNGVVFNEMKGALSDPMSVLDDAVNAALYPDTAYAHESGGDPRAIPALTYEQFLDTHARHYNPSNSYITLYGDLDADRALAFLDERYLSQPSA
;
A
#
# COMPACT_ATOMS: atom_id res chain seq x y z
N PRO A 1 12.33 -11.90 -24.27
CA PRO A 1 11.16 -11.39 -23.50
C PRO A 1 10.16 -10.70 -24.40
N ARG A 2 10.48 -9.57 -25.07
CA ARG A 2 9.58 -8.83 -25.98
C ARG A 2 8.94 -9.72 -27.05
N ALA A 3 9.72 -10.57 -27.72
CA ALA A 3 9.20 -11.48 -28.75
C ALA A 3 8.25 -12.54 -28.17
N ALA A 4 8.53 -13.07 -26.99
CA ALA A 4 7.65 -14.02 -26.30
C ALA A 4 6.34 -13.34 -25.85
N ALA A 5 6.41 -12.15 -25.27
CA ALA A 5 5.24 -11.36 -24.90
C ALA A 5 4.38 -11.02 -26.13
N ALA A 6 5.00 -10.61 -27.25
CA ALA A 6 4.29 -10.30 -28.51
C ALA A 6 3.59 -11.52 -29.12
N ALA A 7 4.15 -12.72 -28.95
CA ALA A 7 3.51 -13.96 -29.41
C ALA A 7 2.34 -14.40 -28.53
N LEU A 8 2.38 -14.10 -27.23
CA LEU A 8 1.38 -14.49 -26.24
C LEU A 8 0.25 -13.46 -26.12
N LEU A 9 0.59 -12.17 -26.04
CA LEU A 9 -0.31 -11.07 -25.71
C LEU A 9 -0.83 -10.35 -26.97
N VAL A 10 -1.64 -11.03 -27.73
CA VAL A 10 -2.25 -10.48 -28.96
C VAL A 10 -3.54 -9.73 -28.59
N PRO A 11 -3.73 -8.46 -29.01
CA PRO A 11 -4.97 -7.74 -28.75
C PRO A 11 -6.22 -8.50 -29.21
N GLY A 12 -7.22 -8.58 -28.33
CA GLY A 12 -8.45 -9.33 -28.53
C GLY A 12 -8.41 -10.80 -28.14
N THR A 13 -7.27 -11.31 -27.65
CA THR A 13 -7.14 -12.67 -27.06
C THR A 13 -7.23 -12.64 -25.54
N THR A 14 -7.32 -13.83 -24.93
CA THR A 14 -7.30 -14.01 -23.48
C THR A 14 -6.15 -14.94 -23.08
N CYS A 15 -5.45 -14.59 -21.99
CA CYS A 15 -4.39 -15.37 -21.37
C CYS A 15 -4.60 -15.37 -19.86
N HIS A 16 -4.74 -16.53 -19.21
CA HIS A 16 -4.99 -16.69 -17.76
C HIS A 16 -6.06 -15.73 -17.22
N ASP A 17 -7.25 -15.78 -17.82
CA ASP A 17 -8.39 -14.88 -17.52
C ASP A 17 -8.10 -13.37 -17.69
N PHE A 18 -6.99 -12.99 -18.30
CA PHE A 18 -6.70 -11.61 -18.71
C PHE A 18 -7.04 -11.40 -20.18
N ALA A 19 -8.01 -10.53 -20.46
CA ALA A 19 -8.27 -10.02 -21.81
C ALA A 19 -7.17 -9.01 -22.19
N VAL A 20 -6.51 -9.22 -23.33
CA VAL A 20 -5.55 -8.28 -23.91
C VAL A 20 -6.31 -7.20 -24.67
N GLU A 21 -6.41 -6.01 -24.07
CA GLU A 21 -7.19 -4.90 -24.65
C GLU A 21 -6.40 -4.14 -25.72
N ARG A 22 -5.11 -3.91 -25.48
CA ARG A 22 -4.27 -3.08 -26.34
C ARG A 22 -2.80 -3.42 -26.24
N CYS A 23 -2.07 -3.23 -27.35
CA CYS A 23 -0.62 -3.25 -27.39
C CYS A 23 -0.11 -2.02 -28.13
N GLU A 24 0.88 -1.33 -27.59
CA GLU A 24 1.55 -0.18 -28.20
C GLU A 24 3.04 -0.23 -27.96
N THR A 25 3.85 0.10 -28.97
CA THR A 25 5.28 0.33 -28.77
C THR A 25 5.50 1.73 -28.21
N VAL A 26 6.31 1.83 -27.17
CA VAL A 26 6.69 3.08 -26.48
C VAL A 26 8.19 3.31 -26.72
N PRO A 27 8.56 4.01 -27.81
CA PRO A 27 9.97 4.16 -28.20
C PRO A 27 10.81 4.88 -27.13
N GLU A 28 10.22 5.82 -26.40
CA GLU A 28 10.87 6.59 -25.35
C GLU A 28 11.35 5.72 -24.18
N LEU A 29 10.71 4.57 -23.97
CA LEU A 29 11.03 3.60 -22.92
C LEU A 29 11.67 2.33 -23.48
N ASP A 30 11.91 2.27 -24.79
CA ASP A 30 12.34 1.06 -25.50
C ASP A 30 11.53 -0.18 -25.07
N SER A 31 10.21 -0.03 -24.98
CA SER A 31 9.28 -1.03 -24.43
C SER A 31 8.08 -1.25 -25.33
N ASP A 32 7.49 -2.44 -25.24
CA ASP A 32 6.15 -2.71 -25.74
C ASP A 32 5.17 -2.73 -24.57
N ALA A 33 4.17 -1.86 -24.59
CA ALA A 33 3.15 -1.70 -23.55
C ALA A 33 1.92 -2.55 -23.87
N TYR A 34 1.57 -3.47 -22.98
CA TYR A 34 0.36 -4.29 -23.06
C TYR A 34 -0.61 -3.86 -21.96
N VAL A 35 -1.83 -3.49 -22.37
CA VAL A 35 -2.93 -3.18 -21.44
C VAL A 35 -3.85 -4.38 -21.38
N LEU A 36 -4.03 -4.92 -20.19
CA LEU A 36 -4.83 -6.10 -19.92
C LEU A 36 -5.88 -5.82 -18.85
N ARG A 37 -6.95 -6.60 -18.89
CA ARG A 37 -7.99 -6.59 -17.88
C ARG A 37 -8.30 -8.00 -17.45
N HIS A 38 -8.23 -8.28 -16.16
CA HIS A 38 -8.68 -9.55 -15.59
C HIS A 38 -10.21 -9.64 -15.64
N ILE A 39 -10.73 -10.67 -16.30
CA ILE A 39 -12.17 -10.76 -16.66
C ILE A 39 -13.04 -10.94 -15.41
N ALA A 40 -12.67 -11.87 -14.54
CA ALA A 40 -13.46 -12.20 -13.36
C ALA A 40 -13.45 -11.06 -12.32
N SER A 41 -12.29 -10.49 -12.00
CA SER A 41 -12.15 -9.48 -10.93
C SER A 41 -12.25 -8.03 -11.40
N GLY A 42 -12.03 -7.76 -12.70
CA GLY A 42 -11.96 -6.43 -13.26
C GLY A 42 -10.64 -5.69 -12.99
N ALA A 43 -9.65 -6.32 -12.38
CA ALA A 43 -8.30 -5.75 -12.15
C ALA A 43 -7.69 -5.30 -13.48
N ARG A 44 -7.01 -4.14 -13.46
CA ARG A 44 -6.32 -3.60 -14.62
C ARG A 44 -4.83 -3.87 -14.52
N LEU A 45 -4.21 -4.25 -15.64
CA LEU A 45 -2.79 -4.55 -15.68
C LEU A 45 -2.13 -3.84 -16.86
N LEU A 46 -1.02 -3.18 -16.59
CA LEU A 46 -0.08 -2.67 -17.58
C LEU A 46 1.21 -3.49 -17.49
N TYR A 47 1.62 -4.11 -18.61
CA TYR A 47 2.92 -4.72 -18.71
C TYR A 47 3.78 -3.94 -19.72
N LEU A 48 4.91 -3.43 -19.27
CA LEU A 48 5.96 -2.81 -20.08
C LEU A 48 7.05 -3.84 -20.33
N ALA A 49 6.98 -4.52 -21.48
CA ALA A 49 7.93 -5.54 -21.88
C ALA A 49 9.18 -4.88 -22.49
N CYS A 50 10.33 -5.06 -21.87
CA CYS A 50 11.62 -4.57 -22.35
C CYS A 50 12.75 -5.53 -21.99
N ASP A 51 13.94 -5.28 -22.50
CA ASP A 51 15.13 -6.12 -22.27
C ASP A 51 15.93 -5.62 -21.05
N ASP A 52 15.25 -5.04 -20.05
CA ASP A 52 15.86 -4.64 -18.78
C ASP A 52 15.87 -5.84 -17.82
N GLU A 53 17.04 -6.19 -17.29
CA GLU A 53 17.18 -7.25 -16.29
C GLU A 53 16.54 -6.89 -14.93
N ASN A 54 16.32 -5.60 -14.66
CA ASN A 54 15.59 -5.14 -13.50
C ASN A 54 14.07 -5.34 -13.72
N LYS A 55 13.46 -6.16 -12.90
CA LYS A 55 12.05 -6.53 -12.96
C LYS A 55 11.28 -5.80 -11.89
N ALA A 56 10.19 -5.15 -12.28
CA ALA A 56 9.36 -4.45 -11.30
C ALA A 56 7.91 -4.95 -11.32
N PHE A 57 7.33 -4.95 -10.14
CA PHE A 57 5.90 -5.14 -9.89
C PHE A 57 5.40 -3.98 -9.05
N ALA A 58 4.21 -3.50 -9.35
CA ALA A 58 3.48 -2.62 -8.45
C ALA A 58 2.00 -2.97 -8.46
N ILE A 59 1.36 -2.88 -7.29
CA ILE A 59 -0.10 -2.83 -7.18
C ILE A 59 -0.50 -1.50 -6.56
N GLY A 60 -1.49 -0.84 -7.14
CA GLY A 60 -2.04 0.40 -6.65
C GLY A 60 -3.55 0.38 -6.63
N PHE A 61 -4.12 1.19 -5.75
CA PHE A 61 -5.56 1.35 -5.58
C PHE A 61 -5.93 2.83 -5.68
N LYS A 62 -7.13 3.13 -6.19
CA LYS A 62 -7.70 4.46 -6.04
C LYS A 62 -8.13 4.65 -4.59
N THR A 63 -7.55 5.63 -3.94
CA THR A 63 -7.77 5.93 -2.53
C THR A 63 -8.02 7.42 -2.30
N PRO A 64 -9.07 8.02 -2.93
CA PRO A 64 -9.39 9.42 -2.72
C PRO A 64 -9.93 9.62 -1.29
N PRO A 65 -9.26 10.41 -0.44
CA PRO A 65 -9.73 10.70 0.91
C PRO A 65 -11.01 11.53 0.90
N ALA A 66 -11.89 11.25 1.87
CA ALA A 66 -13.11 12.01 2.11
C ALA A 66 -12.95 13.05 3.24
N ASP A 67 -11.84 12.94 3.98
CA ASP A 67 -11.47 13.82 5.08
C ASP A 67 -9.95 13.77 5.30
N SER A 68 -9.46 14.48 6.30
CA SER A 68 -8.03 14.55 6.63
C SER A 68 -7.63 13.61 7.78
N THR A 69 -8.34 12.50 8.00
CA THR A 69 -7.96 11.51 9.03
C THR A 69 -6.74 10.67 8.65
N GLY A 70 -6.27 10.74 7.39
CA GLY A 70 -5.13 9.96 6.92
C GLY A 70 -5.39 8.46 6.85
N VAL A 71 -6.65 8.03 6.75
CA VAL A 71 -7.03 6.61 6.79
C VAL A 71 -6.26 5.76 5.77
N PHE A 72 -6.00 6.28 4.57
CA PHE A 72 -5.26 5.55 3.54
C PHE A 72 -3.76 5.46 3.83
N HIS A 73 -3.17 6.47 4.47
CA HIS A 73 -1.78 6.43 4.93
C HIS A 73 -1.62 5.42 6.09
N ILE A 74 -2.54 5.45 7.05
CA ILE A 74 -2.58 4.47 8.13
C ILE A 74 -2.78 3.05 7.57
N LEU A 75 -3.64 2.86 6.56
CA LEU A 75 -3.80 1.59 5.86
C LEU A 75 -2.52 1.15 5.14
N GLU A 76 -1.82 2.08 4.48
CA GLU A 76 -0.55 1.78 3.81
C GLU A 76 0.46 1.13 4.76
N HIS A 77 0.68 1.71 5.94
CA HIS A 77 1.54 1.15 6.97
C HIS A 77 0.98 -0.18 7.51
N SER A 78 -0.29 -0.19 7.85
CA SER A 78 -0.94 -1.28 8.59
C SER A 78 -1.01 -2.60 7.82
N VAL A 79 -1.27 -2.57 6.50
CA VAL A 79 -1.34 -3.80 5.69
C VAL A 79 0.00 -4.52 5.62
N LEU A 80 1.10 -3.79 5.79
CA LEU A 80 2.47 -4.34 5.81
C LEU A 80 2.89 -4.92 7.17
N CYS A 81 2.03 -4.85 8.20
CA CYS A 81 2.29 -5.35 9.54
C CYS A 81 1.88 -6.83 9.75
N GLY A 82 1.78 -7.60 8.67
CA GLY A 82 1.45 -9.02 8.65
C GLY A 82 0.18 -9.33 7.87
N SER A 83 0.10 -10.56 7.39
CA SER A 83 -1.00 -11.04 6.57
C SER A 83 -1.28 -12.52 6.86
N ASP A 84 -2.28 -13.11 6.21
CA ASP A 84 -2.71 -14.49 6.44
C ASP A 84 -1.59 -15.49 6.15
N LYS A 85 -0.88 -15.35 5.04
CA LYS A 85 0.26 -16.22 4.69
C LYS A 85 1.54 -15.85 5.45
N PHE A 86 1.70 -14.57 5.80
CA PHE A 86 2.90 -14.04 6.44
C PHE A 86 2.55 -13.39 7.78
N PRO A 87 2.20 -14.20 8.82
CA PRO A 87 1.69 -13.70 10.11
C PRO A 87 2.79 -13.14 11.04
N VAL A 88 3.98 -12.85 10.52
CA VAL A 88 5.08 -12.23 11.27
C VAL A 88 4.79 -10.75 11.54
N LYS A 89 5.43 -10.17 12.56
CA LYS A 89 5.13 -8.81 13.01
C LYS A 89 5.46 -7.74 11.96
N GLU A 90 6.56 -7.92 11.23
CA GLU A 90 7.08 -6.94 10.27
C GLU A 90 7.67 -7.64 9.05
N PRO A 91 6.83 -8.29 8.19
CA PRO A 91 7.33 -9.00 7.01
C PRO A 91 8.08 -8.09 6.05
N PHE A 92 7.72 -6.81 6.00
CA PHE A 92 8.39 -5.79 5.21
C PHE A 92 9.85 -5.59 5.63
N VAL A 93 10.11 -5.50 6.93
CA VAL A 93 11.48 -5.34 7.47
C VAL A 93 12.33 -6.59 7.21
N ASP A 94 11.72 -7.77 7.27
CA ASP A 94 12.40 -9.03 6.96
C ASP A 94 12.75 -9.13 5.47
N LEU A 95 11.88 -8.65 4.57
CA LEU A 95 12.17 -8.55 3.14
C LEU A 95 13.33 -7.61 2.84
N ILE A 96 13.39 -6.43 3.46
CA ILE A 96 14.52 -5.50 3.30
C ILE A 96 15.85 -6.18 3.60
N LYS A 97 15.88 -7.08 4.58
CA LYS A 97 17.10 -7.75 5.05
C LYS A 97 17.46 -9.02 4.27
N SER A 98 16.48 -9.69 3.67
CA SER A 98 16.65 -11.06 3.13
C SER A 98 16.46 -11.16 1.63
N SER A 99 15.76 -10.22 0.99
CA SER A 99 15.54 -10.24 -0.45
C SER A 99 16.67 -9.57 -1.23
N MET A 100 16.73 -9.87 -2.52
CA MET A 100 17.67 -9.25 -3.48
C MET A 100 17.06 -8.02 -4.17
N GLN A 101 16.10 -7.39 -3.51
CA GLN A 101 15.37 -6.24 -4.05
C GLN A 101 16.32 -5.08 -4.38
N THR A 102 16.05 -4.42 -5.50
CA THR A 102 16.70 -3.17 -5.89
C THR A 102 15.86 -1.96 -5.49
N PHE A 103 14.56 -2.16 -5.30
CA PHE A 103 13.62 -1.16 -4.80
C PHE A 103 12.47 -1.83 -4.04
N LEU A 104 12.08 -1.26 -2.92
CA LEU A 104 10.98 -1.73 -2.08
C LEU A 104 10.40 -0.54 -1.32
N ASN A 105 9.11 -0.27 -1.52
CA ASN A 105 8.43 0.86 -0.88
C ASN A 105 6.91 0.66 -0.81
N ALA A 106 6.24 1.57 -0.11
CA ALA A 106 4.81 1.84 -0.19
C ALA A 106 4.62 3.37 -0.17
N MET A 107 3.61 3.88 -0.84
CA MET A 107 3.42 5.33 -0.98
C MET A 107 1.94 5.68 -1.09
N THR A 108 1.49 6.60 -0.25
CA THR A 108 0.16 7.19 -0.32
C THR A 108 0.23 8.59 -0.94
N TYR A 109 -0.54 8.78 -1.99
CA TYR A 109 -0.72 10.04 -2.71
C TYR A 109 -2.12 10.60 -2.46
N PRO A 110 -2.41 11.84 -2.87
CA PRO A 110 -3.74 12.44 -2.68
C PRO A 110 -4.92 11.67 -3.26
N ASP A 111 -4.72 10.75 -4.21
CA ASP A 111 -5.79 10.03 -4.89
C ASP A 111 -5.55 8.53 -5.07
N LYS A 112 -4.39 8.04 -4.66
CA LYS A 112 -3.99 6.63 -4.81
C LYS A 112 -2.99 6.21 -3.75
N THR A 113 -2.94 4.89 -3.50
CA THR A 113 -1.88 4.24 -2.70
C THR A 113 -1.26 3.15 -3.55
N ILE A 114 0.09 3.08 -3.61
CA ILE A 114 0.83 2.13 -4.44
C ILE A 114 1.88 1.38 -3.64
N TYR A 115 2.10 0.13 -4.01
CA TYR A 115 3.01 -0.82 -3.38
C TYR A 115 3.99 -1.37 -4.44
N PRO A 116 5.10 -0.67 -4.71
CA PRO A 116 6.06 -1.06 -5.73
C PRO A 116 7.23 -1.85 -5.16
N VAL A 117 7.68 -2.84 -5.94
CA VAL A 117 8.91 -3.61 -5.70
C VAL A 117 9.69 -3.79 -6.99
N ALA A 118 11.01 -3.90 -6.91
CA ALA A 118 11.86 -4.26 -8.03
C ALA A 118 13.03 -5.12 -7.57
N THR A 119 13.47 -6.03 -8.45
CA THR A 119 14.62 -6.92 -8.26
C THR A 119 15.16 -7.37 -9.59
N THR A 120 16.44 -7.75 -9.65
CA THR A 120 17.03 -8.40 -10.83
C THR A 120 16.85 -9.92 -10.83
N ASN A 121 16.36 -10.51 -9.73
CA ASN A 121 16.16 -11.95 -9.59
C ASN A 121 14.69 -12.32 -9.80
N GLU A 122 14.41 -13.18 -10.77
CA GLU A 122 13.04 -13.56 -11.10
C GLU A 122 12.32 -14.29 -9.95
N GLN A 123 12.99 -15.22 -9.26
CA GLN A 123 12.36 -15.95 -8.16
C GLN A 123 12.05 -15.01 -6.98
N ASP A 124 12.94 -14.06 -6.71
CA ASP A 124 12.74 -13.05 -5.68
C ASP A 124 11.56 -12.13 -6.02
N LEU A 125 11.35 -11.80 -7.30
CA LEU A 125 10.18 -11.03 -7.74
C LEU A 125 8.87 -11.72 -7.32
N TYR A 126 8.72 -13.04 -7.59
CA TYR A 126 7.52 -13.78 -7.21
C TYR A 126 7.33 -13.87 -5.70
N ASN A 127 8.43 -13.97 -4.94
CA ASN A 127 8.36 -13.93 -3.48
C ASN A 127 7.89 -12.56 -2.98
N LEU A 128 8.41 -11.47 -3.54
CA LEU A 128 7.99 -10.10 -3.23
C LEU A 128 6.53 -9.86 -3.63
N MET A 129 6.12 -10.32 -4.81
CA MET A 129 4.73 -10.25 -5.25
C MET A 129 3.79 -11.00 -4.30
N ASP A 130 4.16 -12.21 -3.86
CA ASP A 130 3.34 -13.02 -2.94
C ASP A 130 3.14 -12.30 -1.60
N VAL A 131 4.20 -11.72 -1.03
CA VAL A 131 4.12 -10.96 0.22
C VAL A 131 3.24 -9.72 0.08
N TYR A 132 3.46 -8.91 -0.98
CA TYR A 132 2.72 -7.67 -1.15
C TYR A 132 1.25 -7.88 -1.50
N LEU A 133 0.95 -8.86 -2.36
CA LEU A 133 -0.44 -9.19 -2.72
C LEU A 133 -1.21 -9.74 -1.53
N ASP A 134 -0.58 -10.62 -0.73
CA ASP A 134 -1.23 -11.12 0.48
C ASP A 134 -1.41 -10.02 1.53
N ALA A 135 -0.42 -9.13 1.68
CA ALA A 135 -0.51 -7.98 2.57
C ALA A 135 -1.70 -7.06 2.23
N VAL A 136 -1.89 -6.71 0.95
CA VAL A 136 -2.95 -5.77 0.56
C VAL A 136 -4.34 -6.41 0.50
N PHE A 137 -4.45 -7.73 0.20
CA PHE A 137 -5.75 -8.39 0.08
C PHE A 137 -6.18 -9.14 1.35
N ASN A 138 -5.24 -9.65 2.14
CA ASN A 138 -5.51 -10.48 3.32
C ASN A 138 -4.72 -10.00 4.55
N PRO A 139 -4.74 -8.68 4.88
CA PRO A 139 -3.93 -8.15 5.98
C PRO A 139 -4.44 -8.63 7.34
N ALA A 140 -3.53 -8.73 8.29
CA ALA A 140 -3.83 -9.11 9.68
C ALA A 140 -4.66 -8.07 10.46
N ILE A 141 -4.95 -6.93 9.86
CA ILE A 141 -5.69 -5.82 10.51
C ILE A 141 -7.07 -6.22 11.03
N TYR A 142 -7.72 -7.22 10.40
CA TYR A 142 -9.05 -7.70 10.82
C TYR A 142 -9.02 -8.52 12.09
N THR A 143 -7.88 -9.11 12.42
CA THR A 143 -7.71 -10.00 13.59
C THR A 143 -6.84 -9.39 14.70
N LYS A 144 -6.10 -8.31 14.38
CA LYS A 144 -5.16 -7.65 15.28
C LYS A 144 -5.41 -6.14 15.36
N PRO A 145 -6.36 -5.68 16.16
CA PRO A 145 -6.67 -4.23 16.32
C PRO A 145 -5.45 -3.40 16.75
N THR A 146 -4.49 -4.03 17.45
CA THR A 146 -3.25 -3.37 17.90
C THR A 146 -2.39 -2.84 16.76
N ILE A 147 -2.56 -3.34 15.53
CA ILE A 147 -1.89 -2.78 14.34
C ILE A 147 -2.38 -1.36 14.09
N PHE A 148 -3.70 -1.16 14.11
CA PHE A 148 -4.30 0.18 13.96
C PHE A 148 -3.84 1.12 15.08
N GLU A 149 -3.81 0.65 16.32
CA GLU A 149 -3.36 1.44 17.46
C GLU A 149 -1.87 1.83 17.32
N GLN A 150 -1.02 0.92 16.86
CA GLN A 150 0.41 1.17 16.66
C GLN A 150 0.66 2.12 15.47
N GLU A 151 0.09 1.83 14.31
CA GLU A 151 0.37 2.58 13.08
C GLU A 151 -0.42 3.88 13.00
N GLY A 152 -1.67 3.89 13.43
CA GLY A 152 -2.54 5.05 13.39
C GLY A 152 -2.36 5.97 14.59
N TRP A 153 -3.13 5.68 15.64
CA TRP A 153 -3.08 6.46 16.87
C TRP A 153 -3.62 5.68 18.08
N HIS A 154 -3.11 6.02 19.26
CA HIS A 154 -3.60 5.53 20.55
C HIS A 154 -3.32 6.56 21.64
N TYR A 155 -3.93 6.37 22.83
CA TYR A 155 -3.57 7.13 24.00
C TYR A 155 -2.34 6.53 24.69
N GLU A 156 -1.36 7.37 24.98
CA GLU A 156 -0.19 7.03 25.78
C GLU A 156 -0.17 7.87 27.05
N LEU A 157 0.15 7.24 28.19
CA LEU A 157 0.36 7.92 29.44
C LEU A 157 1.83 8.23 29.65
N ASP A 158 2.18 9.51 29.55
CA ASP A 158 3.53 10.00 29.78
C ASP A 158 3.72 10.24 31.30
N LEU A 159 4.57 9.45 31.91
CA LEU A 159 4.85 9.56 33.33
C LEU A 159 5.97 10.55 33.61
N PRO A 160 6.00 11.25 34.76
CA PRO A 160 7.10 12.13 35.15
C PRO A 160 8.44 11.37 35.22
N GLU A 161 9.53 12.07 34.90
CA GLU A 161 10.88 11.50 35.03
C GLU A 161 11.13 10.97 36.45
N GLY A 162 11.55 9.70 36.55
CA GLY A 162 11.80 9.01 37.80
C GLY A 162 10.67 8.14 38.32
N ALA A 163 9.48 8.15 37.69
CA ALA A 163 8.38 7.26 38.04
C ALA A 163 8.56 5.82 37.50
N GLU A 164 9.52 5.59 36.61
CA GLU A 164 9.78 4.28 35.97
C GLU A 164 10.57 3.30 36.86
N GLY A 165 10.93 3.65 38.08
CA GLY A 165 11.98 2.99 38.85
C GLY A 165 11.57 2.06 39.98
N GLU A 166 10.33 2.07 40.47
CA GLU A 166 9.94 1.20 41.61
C GLU A 166 8.55 0.58 41.35
N GLY A 167 8.59 -0.73 41.14
CA GLY A 167 7.50 -1.61 40.76
C GLY A 167 6.37 -1.78 41.80
N ASP A 168 5.78 -0.72 42.26
CA ASP A 168 4.60 -0.76 43.12
C ASP A 168 3.35 -0.13 42.45
N GLY A 169 3.31 0.13 41.18
CA GLY A 169 2.09 0.53 40.46
C GLY A 169 1.12 1.42 41.31
N SER A 170 1.67 2.30 42.16
CA SER A 170 0.83 3.05 43.07
C SER A 170 -0.05 3.99 42.25
N SER A 171 -1.36 3.96 42.51
CA SER A 171 -2.36 4.82 41.84
C SER A 171 -2.07 6.32 41.97
N ALA A 172 -1.07 6.72 42.74
CA ALA A 172 -0.60 8.09 42.91
C ALA A 172 0.29 8.53 41.72
N SER A 173 1.25 7.73 41.27
CA SER A 173 2.13 8.05 40.12
C SER A 173 1.37 8.11 38.80
N LEU A 174 0.34 7.27 38.63
CA LEU A 174 -0.54 7.29 37.45
C LEU A 174 -1.38 8.58 37.35
N ARG A 175 -1.69 9.24 38.46
CA ARG A 175 -2.47 10.48 38.49
C ARG A 175 -1.67 11.74 38.12
N GLU A 176 -0.35 11.64 38.14
CA GLU A 176 0.56 12.72 37.77
C GLU A 176 0.98 12.65 36.29
N GLY A 177 0.61 11.56 35.60
CA GLY A 177 0.90 11.37 34.19
C GLY A 177 0.09 12.31 33.28
N THR A 178 0.65 12.62 32.14
CA THR A 178 -0.01 13.39 31.07
C THR A 178 -0.47 12.46 29.96
N LEU A 179 -1.76 12.49 29.62
CA LEU A 179 -2.30 11.71 28.51
C LEU A 179 -1.93 12.39 27.19
N ARG A 180 -1.34 11.64 26.26
CA ARG A 180 -0.96 12.10 24.93
C ARG A 180 -1.54 11.20 23.86
N TYR A 181 -1.63 11.72 22.61
CA TYR A 181 -1.78 10.91 21.42
C TYR A 181 -0.40 10.44 20.96
N ASN A 182 -0.30 9.16 20.60
CA ASN A 182 0.88 8.54 20.01
C ASN A 182 0.46 7.61 18.86
N GLY A 183 1.37 7.28 17.96
CA GLY A 183 1.17 6.41 16.80
C GLY A 183 2.19 6.73 15.73
N VAL A 184 2.52 5.77 14.87
CA VAL A 184 3.57 5.96 13.84
C VAL A 184 3.18 7.09 12.90
N VAL A 185 2.06 6.97 12.19
CA VAL A 185 1.56 7.98 11.23
C VAL A 185 1.21 9.30 11.94
N PHE A 186 0.60 9.23 13.14
CA PHE A 186 0.32 10.44 13.91
C PHE A 186 1.58 11.26 14.18
N ASN A 187 2.67 10.61 14.61
CA ASN A 187 3.92 11.30 14.93
C ASN A 187 4.65 11.79 13.66
N GLU A 188 4.62 11.00 12.59
CA GLU A 188 5.18 11.36 11.29
C GLU A 188 4.52 12.63 10.75
N MET A 189 3.20 12.66 10.71
CA MET A 189 2.44 13.81 10.20
C MET A 189 2.55 15.02 11.10
N LYS A 190 2.67 14.84 12.42
CA LYS A 190 2.99 15.93 13.34
C LYS A 190 4.37 16.54 13.01
N GLY A 191 5.33 15.73 12.58
CA GLY A 191 6.63 16.19 12.09
C GLY A 191 6.52 16.92 10.74
N ALA A 192 5.85 16.32 9.76
CA ALA A 192 5.68 16.85 8.41
C ALA A 192 4.97 18.21 8.40
N LEU A 193 3.89 18.36 9.18
CA LEU A 193 3.15 19.62 9.29
C LEU A 193 3.75 20.63 10.30
N SER A 194 4.94 20.38 10.81
CA SER A 194 5.73 21.40 11.51
C SER A 194 6.42 22.36 10.55
N ASP A 195 6.54 22.02 9.26
CA ASP A 195 7.05 22.91 8.22
C ASP A 195 5.95 23.88 7.75
N PRO A 196 6.17 25.21 7.81
CA PRO A 196 5.20 26.20 7.35
C PRO A 196 4.84 26.08 5.85
N MET A 197 5.74 25.57 5.01
CA MET A 197 5.45 25.39 3.58
C MET A 197 4.48 24.26 3.34
N SER A 198 4.58 23.15 4.07
CA SER A 198 3.60 22.05 4.01
C SER A 198 2.19 22.53 4.39
N VAL A 199 2.08 23.31 5.46
CA VAL A 199 0.79 23.91 5.89
C VAL A 199 0.24 24.90 4.85
N LEU A 200 1.12 25.66 4.20
CA LEU A 200 0.70 26.57 3.12
C LEU A 200 0.21 25.81 1.89
N ASP A 201 0.91 24.76 1.47
CA ASP A 201 0.52 23.92 0.33
C ASP A 201 -0.83 23.26 0.55
N ASP A 202 -1.11 22.73 1.74
CA ASP A 202 -2.41 22.18 2.12
C ASP A 202 -3.52 23.23 2.03
N ALA A 203 -3.29 24.43 2.58
CA ALA A 203 -4.24 25.52 2.52
C ALA A 203 -4.53 25.98 1.09
N VAL A 204 -3.49 26.01 0.23
CA VAL A 204 -3.62 26.33 -1.20
C VAL A 204 -4.43 25.26 -1.93
N ASN A 205 -4.13 23.98 -1.71
CA ASN A 205 -4.85 22.86 -2.33
C ASN A 205 -6.34 22.86 -1.90
N ALA A 206 -6.62 23.04 -0.62
CA ALA A 206 -7.99 23.14 -0.12
C ALA A 206 -8.75 24.33 -0.71
N ALA A 207 -8.07 25.47 -0.96
CA ALA A 207 -8.69 26.64 -1.56
C ALA A 207 -8.91 26.50 -3.08
N LEU A 208 -7.99 25.84 -3.80
CA LEU A 208 -8.07 25.67 -5.26
C LEU A 208 -8.97 24.51 -5.69
N TYR A 209 -9.04 23.43 -4.87
CA TYR A 209 -9.73 22.18 -5.22
C TYR A 209 -10.74 21.73 -4.12
N PRO A 210 -11.64 22.65 -3.65
CA PRO A 210 -12.47 22.39 -2.45
C PRO A 210 -13.44 21.21 -2.62
N ASP A 211 -13.80 20.86 -3.86
CA ASP A 211 -14.78 19.80 -4.17
C ASP A 211 -14.11 18.47 -4.59
N THR A 212 -12.83 18.29 -4.29
CA THR A 212 -12.06 17.12 -4.70
C THR A 212 -11.30 16.51 -3.52
N ALA A 213 -10.74 15.31 -3.72
CA ALA A 213 -9.85 14.67 -2.75
C ALA A 213 -8.61 15.52 -2.39
N TYR A 214 -8.20 16.40 -3.27
CA TYR A 214 -7.05 17.31 -3.05
C TYR A 214 -7.34 18.42 -2.04
N ALA A 215 -8.58 18.58 -1.58
CA ALA A 215 -8.93 19.49 -0.48
C ALA A 215 -8.51 18.93 0.89
N HIS A 216 -8.16 17.65 0.97
CA HIS A 216 -7.83 16.95 2.19
C HIS A 216 -6.34 16.59 2.26
N GLU A 217 -5.78 16.64 3.47
CA GLU A 217 -4.42 16.13 3.72
C GLU A 217 -4.46 14.59 3.71
N SER A 218 -3.96 13.99 2.64
CA SER A 218 -4.01 12.52 2.45
C SER A 218 -3.12 11.76 3.42
N GLY A 219 -2.03 12.38 3.89
CA GLY A 219 -1.16 11.84 4.93
C GLY A 219 -1.82 11.83 6.31
N GLY A 220 -2.78 12.72 6.53
CA GLY A 220 -3.51 12.90 7.77
C GLY A 220 -3.11 14.15 8.56
N ASP A 221 -4.10 14.95 8.93
CA ASP A 221 -3.90 16.06 9.86
C ASP A 221 -3.88 15.51 11.31
N PRO A 222 -2.81 15.76 12.11
CA PRO A 222 -2.76 15.32 13.51
C PRO A 222 -3.95 15.74 14.37
N ARG A 223 -4.67 16.78 13.97
CA ARG A 223 -5.90 17.22 14.63
C ARG A 223 -7.12 16.38 14.25
N ALA A 224 -7.08 15.74 13.08
CA ALA A 224 -8.16 14.91 12.54
C ALA A 224 -7.91 13.40 12.76
N ILE A 225 -6.65 12.95 12.71
CA ILE A 225 -6.27 11.53 12.88
C ILE A 225 -6.96 10.88 14.10
N PRO A 226 -7.04 11.51 15.30
CA PRO A 226 -7.67 10.89 16.47
C PRO A 226 -9.20 10.73 16.37
N ALA A 227 -9.82 11.24 15.33
CA ALA A 227 -11.25 11.00 15.06
C ALA A 227 -11.51 9.71 14.27
N LEU A 228 -10.48 9.11 13.67
CA LEU A 228 -10.60 7.86 12.93
C LEU A 228 -10.84 6.70 13.89
N THR A 229 -11.94 5.97 13.67
CA THR A 229 -12.24 4.75 14.44
C THR A 229 -11.72 3.49 13.73
N TYR A 230 -11.53 2.42 14.50
CA TYR A 230 -11.12 1.13 13.95
C TYR A 230 -12.13 0.57 12.95
N GLU A 231 -13.44 0.76 13.18
CA GLU A 231 -14.50 0.32 12.27
C GLU A 231 -14.42 1.06 10.92
N GLN A 232 -14.22 2.38 10.95
CA GLN A 232 -14.04 3.19 9.74
C GLN A 232 -12.80 2.77 8.95
N PHE A 233 -11.71 2.48 9.66
CA PHE A 233 -10.47 1.99 9.08
C PHE A 233 -10.68 0.65 8.36
N LEU A 234 -11.33 -0.34 8.99
CA LEU A 234 -11.63 -1.63 8.36
C LEU A 234 -12.59 -1.51 7.18
N ASP A 235 -13.67 -0.71 7.32
CA ASP A 235 -14.62 -0.45 6.24
C ASP A 235 -13.95 0.21 5.03
N THR A 236 -13.00 1.11 5.26
CA THR A 236 -12.24 1.76 4.20
C THR A 236 -11.36 0.75 3.44
N HIS A 237 -10.67 -0.15 4.16
CA HIS A 237 -9.92 -1.23 3.52
C HIS A 237 -10.83 -2.10 2.66
N ALA A 238 -11.93 -2.61 3.22
CA ALA A 238 -12.88 -3.48 2.51
C ALA A 238 -13.43 -2.85 1.24
N ARG A 239 -13.68 -1.54 1.22
CA ARG A 239 -14.21 -0.82 0.06
C ARG A 239 -13.16 -0.53 -1.02
N HIS A 240 -11.90 -0.28 -0.65
CA HIS A 240 -10.91 0.23 -1.60
C HIS A 240 -9.83 -0.80 -1.99
N TYR A 241 -9.49 -1.73 -1.11
CA TYR A 241 -8.44 -2.73 -1.35
C TYR A 241 -9.01 -4.03 -1.93
N ASN A 242 -9.65 -3.91 -3.07
CA ASN A 242 -10.22 -5.05 -3.78
C ASN A 242 -9.71 -5.10 -5.23
N PRO A 243 -9.69 -6.29 -5.86
CA PRO A 243 -9.15 -6.44 -7.21
C PRO A 243 -9.80 -5.53 -8.24
N SER A 244 -11.10 -5.25 -8.16
CA SER A 244 -11.79 -4.40 -9.14
C SER A 244 -11.35 -2.92 -9.11
N ASN A 245 -10.79 -2.48 -7.98
CA ASN A 245 -10.20 -1.14 -7.80
C ASN A 245 -8.69 -1.13 -8.02
N SER A 246 -8.06 -2.27 -8.35
CA SER A 246 -6.61 -2.38 -8.47
C SER A 246 -6.08 -2.02 -9.85
N TYR A 247 -4.87 -1.48 -9.86
CA TYR A 247 -4.03 -1.21 -11.01
C TYR A 247 -2.69 -1.89 -10.80
N ILE A 248 -2.41 -2.92 -11.59
CA ILE A 248 -1.18 -3.70 -11.52
C ILE A 248 -0.24 -3.22 -12.61
N THR A 249 1.03 -3.07 -12.30
CA THR A 249 2.09 -2.79 -13.28
C THR A 249 3.15 -3.86 -13.20
N LEU A 250 3.54 -4.40 -14.36
CA LEU A 250 4.70 -5.25 -14.56
C LEU A 250 5.69 -4.54 -15.48
N TYR A 251 6.98 -4.66 -15.22
CA TYR A 251 8.03 -4.05 -16.01
C TYR A 251 9.24 -4.99 -16.14
N GLY A 252 9.88 -4.97 -17.28
CA GLY A 252 11.18 -5.60 -17.51
C GLY A 252 11.10 -6.91 -18.29
N ASP A 253 12.22 -7.65 -18.26
CA ASP A 253 12.36 -8.99 -18.85
C ASP A 253 11.65 -10.03 -17.96
N LEU A 254 10.35 -10.22 -18.19
CA LEU A 254 9.49 -11.14 -17.45
C LEU A 254 8.96 -12.26 -18.35
N ASP A 255 8.77 -13.44 -17.77
CA ASP A 255 7.89 -14.45 -18.34
C ASP A 255 6.43 -14.03 -18.12
N ALA A 256 5.81 -13.45 -19.15
CA ALA A 256 4.45 -12.93 -19.09
C ALA A 256 3.42 -14.04 -18.77
N ASP A 257 3.58 -15.25 -19.34
CA ASP A 257 2.69 -16.38 -19.09
C ASP A 257 2.68 -16.77 -17.62
N ARG A 258 3.85 -16.94 -17.04
CA ARG A 258 4.03 -17.26 -15.63
C ARG A 258 3.52 -16.16 -14.70
N ALA A 259 3.77 -14.89 -15.04
CA ALA A 259 3.34 -13.75 -14.20
C ALA A 259 1.82 -13.62 -14.19
N LEU A 260 1.15 -13.76 -15.34
CA LEU A 260 -0.30 -13.72 -15.43
C LEU A 260 -0.96 -14.92 -14.74
N ALA A 261 -0.42 -16.14 -14.92
CA ALA A 261 -0.88 -17.31 -14.19
C ALA A 261 -0.77 -17.13 -12.67
N PHE A 262 0.35 -16.59 -12.19
CA PHE A 262 0.56 -16.33 -10.76
C PHE A 262 -0.50 -15.36 -10.18
N LEU A 263 -0.76 -14.26 -10.89
CA LEU A 263 -1.74 -13.25 -10.46
C LEU A 263 -3.17 -13.81 -10.47
N ASP A 264 -3.56 -14.49 -11.55
CA ASP A 264 -4.88 -15.09 -11.71
C ASP A 264 -5.14 -16.15 -10.63
N GLU A 265 -4.33 -17.22 -10.61
CA GLU A 265 -4.58 -18.42 -9.80
C GLU A 265 -4.47 -18.16 -8.29
N ARG A 266 -3.58 -17.26 -7.88
CA ARG A 266 -3.31 -17.06 -6.45
C ARG A 266 -4.11 -15.94 -5.80
N TYR A 267 -4.53 -14.93 -6.57
CA TYR A 267 -5.11 -13.72 -5.99
C TYR A 267 -6.37 -13.22 -6.67
N LEU A 268 -6.41 -13.14 -8.02
CA LEU A 268 -7.48 -12.41 -8.69
C LEU A 268 -8.71 -13.26 -8.96
N SER A 269 -8.57 -14.57 -9.09
CA SER A 269 -9.68 -15.54 -9.24
C SER A 269 -10.14 -16.14 -7.91
N GLN A 270 -9.53 -15.77 -6.78
CA GLN A 270 -9.99 -16.20 -5.47
C GLN A 270 -11.25 -15.44 -5.07
N PRO A 271 -12.26 -16.09 -4.43
CA PRO A 271 -13.40 -15.37 -3.90
C PRO A 271 -12.89 -14.36 -2.85
N SER A 272 -13.37 -13.11 -2.94
CA SER A 272 -13.15 -12.13 -1.90
C SER A 272 -13.70 -12.66 -0.57
N ALA A 273 -12.90 -12.63 0.47
CA ALA A 273 -13.31 -13.06 1.81
C ALA A 273 -14.42 -12.17 2.38
#